data_298e0fa6b6658c34d55aa96f4520206f
#
_entry.id   298e0fa6b6658c34d55aa96f4520206f
#
_cell.length_a   1.000
_cell.length_b   1.000
_cell.length_c   1.000
_cell.angle_alpha   90.00
_cell.angle_beta   90.00
_cell.angle_gamma   90.00
#
_symmetry.space_group_name_H-M   'P 1'
#
loop_
_entity.id
_entity.type
_entity.pdbx_description
1 polymer ?
#
loop_
_entity_poly.entity_id
_entity_poly.type
_entity_poly.pdbx_seq_one_letter_code
_entity_poly.pdbx_strand_id
1 'polypeptide(L)'
;MKKKTTSLGMKLVAFLAMLMLFCIPVSAGVKETAGEYEISPTPQEITYGDKEMQLTDQVKLSIGSDIDDYTKTRITDTLNVLKLTGNESAASDKTELIVGVYGSGDAADTYGKANGAVQATFDNYDAYMLNVKDGKIVVLGKDTDAAFYGVTTLKRIFEQLSADKKIKELTVTDYAEV
;
A
#
# COMPACT_ATOMS: atom_id res chain seq x y z
N MET A 1 -79.31 -25.52 -9.54
CA MET A 1 -78.25 -25.63 -8.52
C MET A 1 -76.92 -25.72 -9.23
N LYS A 2 -76.13 -24.64 -9.27
CA LYS A 2 -74.74 -24.61 -9.84
C LYS A 2 -73.71 -24.73 -8.73
N LYS A 3 -72.96 -25.83 -8.72
CA LYS A 3 -71.86 -26.05 -7.78
C LYS A 3 -70.70 -25.16 -8.16
N LYS A 4 -70.27 -24.29 -7.22
CA LYS A 4 -68.95 -23.64 -7.28
C LYS A 4 -67.92 -24.59 -6.70
N THR A 5 -67.08 -25.13 -7.55
CA THR A 5 -65.85 -25.80 -7.14
C THR A 5 -64.71 -25.05 -7.73
N THR A 6 -63.70 -24.85 -6.87
CA THR A 6 -62.32 -24.58 -7.22
C THR A 6 -61.82 -23.16 -7.20
N SER A 7 -61.12 -22.91 -6.18
CA SER A 7 -60.07 -21.89 -6.22
C SER A 7 -58.91 -22.20 -5.23
N LEU A 8 -58.91 -23.40 -4.61
CA LEU A 8 -57.90 -23.73 -3.59
C LEU A 8 -56.59 -24.31 -4.17
N GLY A 9 -56.69 -25.01 -5.31
CA GLY A 9 -55.50 -25.62 -5.94
C GLY A 9 -54.55 -24.64 -6.62
N MET A 10 -55.09 -23.53 -7.14
CA MET A 10 -54.29 -22.55 -7.91
C MET A 10 -53.53 -21.56 -7.00
N LYS A 11 -53.95 -21.39 -5.77
CA LYS A 11 -53.24 -20.55 -4.79
C LYS A 11 -52.05 -21.26 -4.14
N LEU A 12 -52.07 -22.60 -4.10
CA LEU A 12 -50.98 -23.39 -3.52
C LEU A 12 -49.78 -23.50 -4.49
N VAL A 13 -50.05 -23.57 -5.80
CA VAL A 13 -48.96 -23.61 -6.81
C VAL A 13 -48.24 -22.27 -6.95
N ALA A 14 -48.97 -21.16 -6.82
CA ALA A 14 -48.38 -19.83 -6.86
C ALA A 14 -47.50 -19.53 -5.62
N PHE A 15 -47.81 -20.12 -4.46
CA PHE A 15 -47.01 -19.93 -3.24
C PHE A 15 -45.74 -20.79 -3.25
N LEU A 16 -45.79 -21.97 -3.89
CA LEU A 16 -44.59 -22.83 -4.00
C LEU A 16 -43.59 -22.32 -5.05
N ALA A 17 -44.06 -21.59 -6.09
CA ALA A 17 -43.17 -20.97 -7.09
C ALA A 17 -42.46 -19.72 -6.56
N MET A 18 -42.97 -19.06 -5.53
CA MET A 18 -42.37 -17.87 -4.94
C MET A 18 -41.27 -18.18 -3.90
N LEU A 19 -41.18 -19.44 -3.43
CA LEU A 19 -40.20 -19.86 -2.44
C LEU A 19 -38.87 -20.35 -3.09
N MET A 20 -38.85 -20.51 -4.42
CA MET A 20 -37.65 -20.98 -5.15
C MET A 20 -36.76 -19.83 -5.70
N LEU A 21 -37.11 -18.56 -5.47
CA LEU A 21 -36.39 -17.44 -6.07
C LEU A 21 -35.43 -16.76 -5.10
N PHE A 22 -35.10 -17.36 -3.95
CA PHE A 22 -34.19 -16.78 -2.95
C PHE A 22 -32.97 -17.68 -2.61
N CYS A 23 -32.55 -18.50 -3.59
CA CYS A 23 -31.17 -18.99 -3.58
C CYS A 23 -30.36 -18.20 -4.60
N ILE A 24 -30.12 -16.92 -4.33
CA ILE A 24 -28.99 -16.23 -4.90
C ILE A 24 -27.77 -16.78 -4.14
N PRO A 25 -26.84 -17.51 -4.80
CA PRO A 25 -25.56 -17.73 -4.18
C PRO A 25 -24.97 -16.32 -4.02
N VAL A 26 -24.89 -15.83 -2.77
CA VAL A 26 -23.95 -14.79 -2.41
C VAL A 26 -22.59 -15.43 -2.59
N SER A 27 -22.14 -15.46 -3.83
CA SER A 27 -20.72 -15.50 -4.13
C SER A 27 -20.22 -14.16 -3.57
N ALA A 28 -19.82 -14.16 -2.29
CA ALA A 28 -18.88 -13.21 -1.80
C ALA A 28 -17.64 -13.44 -2.68
N GLY A 29 -17.61 -12.76 -3.83
CA GLY A 29 -16.41 -12.60 -4.59
C GLY A 29 -15.43 -11.96 -3.60
N VAL A 30 -14.53 -12.76 -3.09
CA VAL A 30 -13.24 -12.26 -2.64
C VAL A 30 -12.75 -11.49 -3.86
N LYS A 31 -12.85 -10.17 -3.80
CA LYS A 31 -12.18 -9.29 -4.72
C LYS A 31 -10.71 -9.53 -4.37
N GLU A 32 -10.12 -10.52 -5.04
CA GLU A 32 -8.69 -10.61 -5.14
C GLU A 32 -8.29 -9.28 -5.77
N THR A 33 -7.92 -8.33 -4.92
CA THR A 33 -7.21 -7.15 -5.35
C THR A 33 -5.85 -7.69 -5.74
N ALA A 34 -5.72 -8.16 -6.99
CA ALA A 34 -4.43 -8.37 -7.59
C ALA A 34 -3.66 -7.09 -7.30
N GLY A 35 -2.59 -7.20 -6.52
CA GLY A 35 -1.79 -6.06 -6.14
C GLY A 35 -1.38 -5.34 -7.42
N GLU A 36 -1.50 -4.01 -7.47
CA GLU A 36 -1.12 -3.27 -8.68
C GLU A 36 0.37 -3.39 -8.95
N TYR A 37 1.17 -3.71 -7.91
CA TYR A 37 2.60 -4.01 -8.02
C TYR A 37 2.90 -5.41 -7.52
N GLU A 38 3.76 -6.11 -8.26
CA GLU A 38 4.31 -7.39 -7.84
C GLU A 38 5.46 -7.15 -6.86
N ILE A 39 5.25 -7.45 -5.58
CA ILE A 39 6.24 -7.32 -4.51
C ILE A 39 6.54 -8.72 -3.97
N SER A 40 7.80 -9.13 -4.01
CA SER A 40 8.25 -10.44 -3.52
C SER A 40 9.45 -10.28 -2.58
N PRO A 41 9.43 -10.88 -1.39
CA PRO A 41 8.31 -11.61 -0.79
C PRO A 41 7.06 -10.75 -0.64
N THR A 42 5.88 -11.39 -0.50
CA THR A 42 4.61 -10.68 -0.33
C THR A 42 4.60 -10.00 1.05
N PRO A 43 4.41 -8.68 1.12
CA PRO A 43 4.32 -7.97 2.40
C PRO A 43 3.11 -8.41 3.22
N GLN A 44 3.16 -8.17 4.52
CA GLN A 44 2.06 -8.47 5.45
C GLN A 44 0.79 -7.70 5.12
N GLU A 45 0.92 -6.45 4.70
CA GLU A 45 -0.21 -5.61 4.32
C GLU A 45 0.15 -4.63 3.20
N ILE A 46 -0.73 -4.52 2.21
CA ILE A 46 -0.68 -3.47 1.18
C ILE A 46 -2.06 -2.85 1.06
N THR A 47 -2.14 -1.53 1.18
CA THR A 47 -3.34 -0.75 0.92
C THR A 47 -3.06 0.25 -0.19
N TYR A 48 -3.89 0.27 -1.23
CA TYR A 48 -3.79 1.21 -2.34
C TYR A 48 -4.76 2.38 -2.17
N GLY A 49 -4.30 3.59 -2.50
CA GLY A 49 -5.15 4.77 -2.65
C GLY A 49 -5.80 4.84 -4.02
N ASP A 50 -6.65 5.84 -4.20
CA ASP A 50 -7.38 6.04 -5.48
C ASP A 50 -6.62 6.89 -6.49
N LYS A 51 -5.54 7.54 -6.08
CA LYS A 51 -4.79 8.51 -6.89
C LYS A 51 -3.44 7.96 -7.32
N GLU A 52 -2.93 8.54 -8.40
CA GLU A 52 -1.54 8.40 -8.83
C GLU A 52 -0.77 9.68 -8.56
N MET A 53 0.49 9.53 -8.20
CA MET A 53 1.43 10.62 -7.97
C MET A 53 2.46 10.67 -9.10
N GLN A 54 2.63 11.84 -9.71
CA GLN A 54 3.69 12.07 -10.70
C GLN A 54 5.02 12.30 -9.98
N LEU A 55 6.03 11.45 -10.26
CA LEU A 55 7.37 11.67 -9.76
C LEU A 55 8.07 12.78 -10.54
N THR A 56 8.80 13.62 -9.81
CA THR A 56 9.65 14.66 -10.41
C THR A 56 11.07 14.14 -10.67
N ASP A 57 11.75 14.64 -11.71
CA ASP A 57 13.11 14.19 -12.03
C ASP A 57 14.11 14.53 -10.92
N GLN A 58 13.90 15.64 -10.22
CA GLN A 58 14.59 15.95 -8.97
C GLN A 58 13.70 15.53 -7.81
N VAL A 59 14.28 14.81 -6.87
CA VAL A 59 13.63 14.35 -5.64
C VAL A 59 14.31 15.03 -4.45
N LYS A 60 13.52 15.67 -3.62
CA LYS A 60 14.03 16.20 -2.35
C LYS A 60 14.29 15.05 -1.40
N LEU A 61 15.48 14.97 -0.86
CA LEU A 61 15.86 13.95 0.12
C LEU A 61 15.77 14.49 1.54
N SER A 62 15.18 13.70 2.43
CA SER A 62 15.20 13.90 3.87
C SER A 62 15.57 12.58 4.53
N ILE A 63 16.83 12.42 4.90
CA ILE A 63 17.37 11.16 5.43
C ILE A 63 17.72 11.33 6.89
N GLY A 64 17.14 10.49 7.75
CA GLY A 64 17.40 10.48 9.18
C GLY A 64 18.89 10.17 9.50
N SER A 65 19.39 10.72 10.60
CA SER A 65 20.79 10.54 11.03
C SER A 65 21.15 9.08 11.32
N ASP A 66 20.16 8.26 11.68
CA ASP A 66 20.34 6.86 12.05
C ASP A 66 20.39 5.92 10.83
N ILE A 67 20.22 6.47 9.63
CA ILE A 67 20.34 5.73 8.38
C ILE A 67 21.81 5.63 7.97
N ASP A 68 22.29 4.40 7.82
CA ASP A 68 23.66 4.10 7.48
C ASP A 68 24.00 4.32 6.00
N ASP A 69 25.29 4.25 5.66
CA ASP A 69 25.76 4.50 4.29
C ASP A 69 25.37 3.37 3.33
N TYR A 70 25.13 2.16 3.83
CA TYR A 70 24.66 1.05 3.01
C TYR A 70 23.22 1.30 2.54
N THR A 71 22.35 1.74 3.44
CA THR A 71 20.97 2.12 3.12
C THR A 71 20.91 3.38 2.25
N LYS A 72 21.80 4.38 2.46
CA LYS A 72 21.94 5.54 1.56
C LYS A 72 22.34 5.14 0.14
N THR A 73 23.21 4.15 0.00
CA THR A 73 23.55 3.58 -1.31
C THR A 73 22.33 2.94 -1.97
N ARG A 74 21.53 2.19 -1.22
CA ARG A 74 20.28 1.61 -1.72
C ARG A 74 19.28 2.68 -2.18
N ILE A 75 19.17 3.81 -1.47
CA ILE A 75 18.35 4.96 -1.89
C ILE A 75 18.81 5.48 -3.26
N THR A 76 20.12 5.67 -3.43
CA THR A 76 20.70 6.11 -4.71
C THR A 76 20.42 5.13 -5.84
N ASP A 77 20.58 3.83 -5.61
CA ASP A 77 20.29 2.78 -6.58
C ASP A 77 18.80 2.77 -6.97
N THR A 78 17.92 3.02 -6.00
CA THR A 78 16.47 3.08 -6.21
C THR A 78 16.11 4.26 -7.12
N LEU A 79 16.63 5.44 -6.85
CA LEU A 79 16.40 6.62 -7.70
C LEU A 79 16.94 6.43 -9.12
N ASN A 80 18.08 5.75 -9.26
CA ASN A 80 18.69 5.48 -10.56
C ASN A 80 17.84 4.59 -11.48
N VAL A 81 16.95 3.75 -10.95
CA VAL A 81 16.02 2.92 -11.75
C VAL A 81 15.22 3.79 -12.71
N LEU A 82 14.75 4.94 -12.24
CA LEU A 82 13.94 5.89 -13.02
C LEU A 82 14.75 7.11 -13.49
N LYS A 83 16.08 7.09 -13.34
CA LYS A 83 16.96 8.22 -13.64
C LYS A 83 16.56 9.50 -12.89
N LEU A 84 16.16 9.35 -11.62
CA LEU A 84 15.87 10.47 -10.74
C LEU A 84 17.13 10.95 -10.05
N THR A 85 17.19 12.23 -9.71
CA THR A 85 18.32 12.83 -8.98
C THR A 85 17.87 13.25 -7.59
N GLY A 86 18.48 12.67 -6.54
CA GLY A 86 18.22 13.04 -5.16
C GLY A 86 19.03 14.27 -4.74
N ASN A 87 18.39 15.22 -4.04
CA ASN A 87 19.02 16.43 -3.54
C ASN A 87 18.33 16.92 -2.26
N GLU A 88 19.08 17.07 -1.16
CA GLU A 88 18.54 17.58 0.11
C GLU A 88 18.09 19.04 0.02
N SER A 89 18.68 19.83 -0.88
CA SER A 89 18.36 21.24 -1.10
C SER A 89 17.33 21.47 -2.22
N ALA A 90 16.70 20.40 -2.74
CA ALA A 90 15.68 20.54 -3.78
C ALA A 90 14.47 21.34 -3.28
N ALA A 91 13.80 22.02 -4.20
CA ALA A 91 12.64 22.86 -3.89
C ALA A 91 11.46 22.01 -3.36
N SER A 92 10.59 22.64 -2.57
CA SER A 92 9.46 21.99 -1.90
C SER A 92 8.33 21.53 -2.83
N ASP A 93 8.36 21.96 -4.11
CA ASP A 93 7.42 21.51 -5.15
C ASP A 93 7.80 20.17 -5.80
N LYS A 94 8.91 19.59 -5.39
CA LYS A 94 9.40 18.30 -5.89
C LYS A 94 8.85 17.14 -5.08
N THR A 95 8.86 15.94 -5.68
CA THR A 95 8.66 14.71 -4.92
C THR A 95 9.65 14.68 -3.76
N GLU A 96 9.18 14.37 -2.57
CA GLU A 96 10.02 14.24 -1.39
C GLU A 96 10.16 12.77 -0.99
N LEU A 97 11.40 12.28 -0.90
CA LEU A 97 11.71 10.96 -0.34
C LEU A 97 12.28 11.14 1.07
N ILE A 98 11.54 10.63 2.03
CA ILE A 98 11.86 10.72 3.46
C ILE A 98 12.18 9.32 3.96
N VAL A 99 13.36 9.11 4.52
CA VAL A 99 13.78 7.80 5.05
C VAL A 99 14.31 7.98 6.47
N GLY A 100 13.82 7.16 7.40
CA GLY A 100 14.24 7.25 8.79
C GLY A 100 13.86 6.05 9.63
N VAL A 101 14.08 6.18 10.94
CA VAL A 101 13.93 5.12 11.93
C VAL A 101 12.81 5.47 12.91
N TYR A 102 11.98 4.46 13.23
CA TYR A 102 10.88 4.60 14.19
C TYR A 102 11.41 4.93 15.59
N GLY A 103 10.83 5.92 16.22
CA GLY A 103 11.25 6.39 17.57
C GLY A 103 12.42 7.37 17.58
N SER A 104 13.05 7.68 16.43
CA SER A 104 14.16 8.64 16.34
C SER A 104 13.73 10.10 16.53
N GLY A 105 12.46 10.42 16.27
CA GLY A 105 11.94 11.79 16.23
C GLY A 105 12.27 12.55 14.94
N ASP A 106 12.83 11.88 13.93
CA ASP A 106 13.10 12.47 12.62
C ASP A 106 11.82 12.73 11.78
N ALA A 107 11.99 13.22 10.56
CA ALA A 107 10.88 13.54 9.68
C ALA A 107 10.06 12.30 9.28
N ALA A 108 10.72 11.13 9.09
CA ALA A 108 10.03 9.89 8.77
C ALA A 108 9.21 9.37 9.95
N ASP A 109 9.78 9.39 11.16
CA ASP A 109 9.11 8.99 12.39
C ASP A 109 7.89 9.87 12.67
N THR A 110 8.07 11.18 12.57
CA THR A 110 6.98 12.15 12.77
C THR A 110 5.85 11.93 11.77
N TYR A 111 6.19 11.77 10.49
CA TYR A 111 5.20 11.49 9.43
C TYR A 111 4.52 10.15 9.64
N GLY A 112 5.28 9.10 9.91
CA GLY A 112 4.76 7.74 10.07
C GLY A 112 3.74 7.65 11.21
N LYS A 113 4.04 8.21 12.37
CA LYS A 113 3.11 8.25 13.52
C LYS A 113 1.82 9.00 13.20
N ALA A 114 1.89 10.06 12.41
CA ALA A 114 0.71 10.80 11.95
C ALA A 114 -0.10 10.03 10.88
N ASN A 115 0.47 9.00 10.23
CA ASN A 115 -0.12 8.23 9.14
C ASN A 115 -0.26 6.73 9.45
N GLY A 116 -0.40 6.35 10.71
CA GLY A 116 -0.78 5.00 11.11
C GLY A 116 0.35 4.08 11.55
N ALA A 117 1.60 4.57 11.63
CA ALA A 117 2.69 3.80 12.23
C ALA A 117 2.44 3.62 13.73
N VAL A 118 2.37 2.38 14.19
CA VAL A 118 2.11 2.02 15.58
C VAL A 118 3.22 1.16 16.16
N GLN A 119 3.49 1.30 17.46
CA GLN A 119 4.54 0.57 18.17
C GLN A 119 4.47 -0.94 17.93
N ALA A 120 3.26 -1.53 17.97
CA ALA A 120 3.06 -2.97 17.79
C ALA A 120 3.62 -3.52 16.47
N THR A 121 3.60 -2.72 15.38
CA THR A 121 4.23 -3.08 14.12
C THR A 121 5.75 -3.12 14.26
N PHE A 122 6.34 -2.08 14.86
CA PHE A 122 7.80 -1.91 14.98
C PHE A 122 8.43 -2.70 16.14
N ASP A 123 7.63 -3.43 16.91
CA ASP A 123 8.13 -4.45 17.86
C ASP A 123 8.59 -5.73 17.13
N ASN A 124 8.10 -5.96 15.90
CA ASN A 124 8.50 -7.12 15.10
C ASN A 124 9.90 -6.93 14.48
N TYR A 125 10.51 -8.05 14.02
CA TYR A 125 11.79 -8.00 13.33
C TYR A 125 11.64 -7.44 11.93
N ASP A 126 12.65 -6.68 11.48
CA ASP A 126 12.74 -6.10 10.13
C ASP A 126 11.51 -5.27 9.72
N ALA A 127 10.76 -4.76 10.70
CA ALA A 127 9.51 -4.06 10.47
C ALA A 127 9.74 -2.72 9.77
N TYR A 128 9.02 -2.49 8.68
CA TYR A 128 9.00 -1.20 7.99
C TYR A 128 7.60 -0.81 7.53
N MET A 129 7.43 0.49 7.32
CA MET A 129 6.31 1.08 6.60
C MET A 129 6.84 1.86 5.40
N LEU A 130 6.25 1.63 4.22
CA LEU A 130 6.43 2.46 3.04
C LEU A 130 5.08 3.13 2.74
N ASN A 131 5.07 4.46 2.68
CA ASN A 131 3.87 5.22 2.34
C ASN A 131 4.16 6.15 1.16
N VAL A 132 3.28 6.13 0.17
CA VAL A 132 3.31 6.99 -1.02
C VAL A 132 2.03 7.78 -1.06
N LYS A 133 2.10 9.09 -0.82
CA LYS A 133 0.93 9.95 -0.77
C LYS A 133 1.29 11.44 -0.90
N ASP A 134 0.46 12.19 -1.60
CA ASP A 134 0.49 13.67 -1.63
C ASP A 134 1.90 14.26 -1.89
N GLY A 135 2.62 13.75 -2.89
CA GLY A 135 3.95 14.23 -3.26
C GLY A 135 5.09 13.66 -2.41
N LYS A 136 4.80 12.81 -1.45
CA LYS A 136 5.78 12.21 -0.54
C LYS A 136 5.88 10.70 -0.72
N ILE A 137 7.12 10.22 -0.58
CA ILE A 137 7.44 8.80 -0.42
C ILE A 137 8.17 8.71 0.93
N VAL A 138 7.60 7.99 1.88
CA VAL A 138 8.15 7.87 3.22
C VAL A 138 8.47 6.41 3.52
N VAL A 139 9.71 6.13 3.87
CA VAL A 139 10.17 4.83 4.36
C VAL A 139 10.55 4.99 5.83
N LEU A 140 9.87 4.27 6.69
CA LEU A 140 10.11 4.23 8.12
C LEU A 140 10.46 2.80 8.51
N GLY A 141 11.69 2.55 8.92
CA GLY A 141 12.14 1.25 9.42
C GLY A 141 12.17 1.21 10.94
N LYS A 142 12.09 0.03 11.54
CA LYS A 142 12.40 -0.18 12.96
C LYS A 142 13.82 0.28 13.31
N ASP A 143 14.73 0.04 12.39
CA ASP A 143 16.14 0.41 12.39
C ASP A 143 16.61 0.64 10.95
N THR A 144 17.92 0.85 10.73
CA THR A 144 18.46 1.11 9.40
C THR A 144 18.32 -0.10 8.47
N ASP A 145 18.42 -1.33 8.99
CA ASP A 145 18.29 -2.57 8.21
C ASP A 145 16.84 -2.73 7.72
N ALA A 146 15.88 -2.49 8.58
CA ALA A 146 14.46 -2.49 8.21
C ALA A 146 14.13 -1.38 7.19
N ALA A 147 14.72 -0.19 7.34
CA ALA A 147 14.61 0.88 6.35
C ALA A 147 15.19 0.47 4.99
N PHE A 148 16.30 -0.28 4.97
CA PHE A 148 16.87 -0.85 3.74
C PHE A 148 15.87 -1.77 3.03
N TYR A 149 15.12 -2.62 3.75
CA TYR A 149 14.08 -3.46 3.15
C TYR A 149 12.94 -2.63 2.58
N GLY A 150 12.50 -1.60 3.28
CA GLY A 150 11.48 -0.67 2.77
C GLY A 150 11.92 0.06 1.49
N VAL A 151 13.18 0.52 1.43
CA VAL A 151 13.76 1.12 0.21
C VAL A 151 13.89 0.08 -0.91
N THR A 152 14.19 -1.17 -0.57
CA THR A 152 14.24 -2.27 -1.56
C THR A 152 12.86 -2.56 -2.15
N THR A 153 11.81 -2.52 -1.33
CA THR A 153 10.41 -2.61 -1.79
C THR A 153 10.08 -1.46 -2.74
N LEU A 154 10.45 -0.23 -2.39
CA LEU A 154 10.27 0.92 -3.28
C LEU A 154 11.00 0.74 -4.62
N LYS A 155 12.24 0.20 -4.60
CA LYS A 155 12.99 -0.11 -5.82
C LYS A 155 12.22 -1.08 -6.72
N ARG A 156 11.66 -2.16 -6.16
CA ARG A 156 10.84 -3.12 -6.92
C ARG A 156 9.60 -2.49 -7.54
N ILE A 157 8.96 -1.56 -6.83
CA ILE A 157 7.85 -0.76 -7.38
C ILE A 157 8.33 0.11 -8.53
N PHE A 158 9.45 0.82 -8.38
CA PHE A 158 10.01 1.67 -9.44
C PHE A 158 10.39 0.89 -10.70
N GLU A 159 10.86 -0.34 -10.57
CA GLU A 159 11.17 -1.24 -11.70
C GLU A 159 9.94 -1.60 -12.53
N GLN A 160 8.73 -1.43 -12.00
CA GLN A 160 7.46 -1.72 -12.67
C GLN A 160 6.76 -0.48 -13.25
N LEU A 161 7.28 0.73 -12.95
CA LEU A 161 6.67 1.96 -13.45
C LEU A 161 6.97 2.17 -14.92
N SER A 162 5.99 2.74 -15.64
CA SER A 162 6.12 3.18 -17.01
C SER A 162 7.02 4.41 -17.15
N ALA A 163 7.36 4.77 -18.38
CA ALA A 163 8.23 5.92 -18.68
C ALA A 163 7.66 7.28 -18.22
N ASP A 164 6.36 7.37 -17.98
CA ASP A 164 5.69 8.55 -17.43
C ASP A 164 5.93 8.74 -15.92
N LYS A 165 6.58 7.77 -15.25
CA LYS A 165 6.98 7.84 -13.84
C LYS A 165 5.81 8.16 -12.90
N LYS A 166 4.65 7.56 -13.12
CA LYS A 166 3.51 7.64 -12.22
C LYS A 166 3.50 6.47 -11.25
N ILE A 167 3.37 6.77 -9.99
CA ILE A 167 3.25 5.79 -8.92
C ILE A 167 1.89 5.93 -8.26
N LYS A 168 1.23 4.81 -7.99
CA LYS A 168 -0.03 4.80 -7.25
C LYS A 168 0.20 5.12 -5.78
N GLU A 169 -0.70 5.87 -5.17
CA GLU A 169 -0.71 6.04 -3.73
C GLU A 169 -0.90 4.68 -3.06
N LEU A 170 -0.08 4.39 -2.07
CA LEU A 170 -0.13 3.12 -1.34
C LEU A 170 0.51 3.24 0.05
N THR A 171 0.15 2.30 0.90
CA THR A 171 0.87 2.01 2.14
C THR A 171 1.21 0.53 2.14
N VAL A 172 2.47 0.21 2.38
CA VAL A 172 2.97 -1.14 2.62
C VAL A 172 3.43 -1.22 4.08
N THR A 173 3.01 -2.24 4.78
CA THR A 173 3.53 -2.61 6.09
C THR A 173 4.05 -4.02 6.02
N ASP A 174 5.29 -4.22 6.44
CA ASP A 174 5.92 -5.53 6.40
C ASP A 174 6.84 -5.75 7.59
N TYR A 175 7.01 -7.02 7.96
CA TYR A 175 7.89 -7.47 9.02
C TYR A 175 8.12 -8.99 8.92
N ALA A 176 9.22 -9.48 9.49
CA ALA A 176 9.48 -10.91 9.53
C ALA A 176 8.58 -11.58 10.58
N GLU A 177 7.91 -12.67 10.18
CA GLU A 177 7.24 -13.59 11.12
C GLU A 177 8.30 -14.44 11.83
N VAL A 178 8.18 -14.58 13.16
CA VAL A 178 9.08 -15.37 14.01
C VAL A 178 8.41 -16.69 14.39
#